data_f8fa5300218cfac885e56d22c6d06249
#
_entry.id   f8fa5300218cfac885e56d22c6d06249
#
_cell.length_a   1.000
_cell.length_b   1.000
_cell.length_c   1.000
_cell.angle_alpha   90.00
_cell.angle_beta   90.00
_cell.angle_gamma   90.00
#
_symmetry.space_group_name_H-M   'P 1'
#
loop_
_entity.id
_entity.type
_entity.pdbx_description
1 polymer ?
#
loop_
_entity_poly.entity_id
_entity_poly.type
_entity_poly.pdbx_seq_one_letter_code
_entity_poly.pdbx_strand_id
1 'polypeptide(L)'
;EFRMVQILQKLLHILNKDQKRKVAGLGVMIFIGALMEMIGVGLIMPVVEGVMAPDQLLNKWYIQILERFIHFDTPNQWLLFLIGVIIAVYFIKNGYLLLQTYVQSRFVNTNQSNTISYMLEEYLNRPYEFYLNADIPTIFRTIDGDVPKVFTTLMEYIPVSYTHLRAHE
;
A
#
# COMPACT_ATOMS: atom_id res chain seq x y z
N GLU A 1 -10.07 -9.10 15.67
CA GLU A 1 -10.65 -8.97 14.30
C GLU A 1 -12.00 -8.27 14.29
N PHE A 2 -12.94 -8.63 15.17
CA PHE A 2 -14.29 -8.05 15.20
C PHE A 2 -14.31 -6.54 15.49
N ARG A 3 -13.39 -6.03 16.33
CA ARG A 3 -13.27 -4.60 16.64
C ARG A 3 -12.77 -3.78 15.44
N MET A 4 -11.89 -4.34 14.60
CA MET A 4 -11.35 -3.66 13.42
C MET A 4 -12.41 -3.43 12.35
N VAL A 5 -13.23 -4.45 12.08
CA VAL A 5 -14.34 -4.33 11.11
C VAL A 5 -15.35 -3.28 11.54
N GLN A 6 -15.65 -3.21 12.85
CA GLN A 6 -16.56 -2.18 13.39
C GLN A 6 -16.00 -0.76 13.31
N ILE A 7 -14.69 -0.60 13.52
CA ILE A 7 -14.01 0.71 13.37
C ILE A 7 -13.99 1.13 11.90
N LEU A 8 -13.66 0.22 10.99
CA LEU A 8 -13.70 0.45 9.54
C LEU A 8 -15.12 0.80 9.06
N GLN A 9 -16.15 0.10 9.53
CA GLN A 9 -17.54 0.40 9.18
C GLN A 9 -17.98 1.77 9.68
N LYS A 10 -17.60 2.16 10.90
CA LYS A 10 -17.90 3.48 11.47
C LYS A 10 -17.16 4.58 10.71
N LEU A 11 -15.88 4.37 10.38
CA LEU A 11 -15.10 5.30 9.56
C LEU A 11 -15.69 5.45 8.15
N LEU A 12 -16.07 4.35 7.50
CA LEU A 12 -16.74 4.38 6.19
C LEU A 12 -18.09 5.10 6.23
N HIS A 13 -18.77 5.11 7.38
CA HIS A 13 -20.06 5.82 7.53
C HIS A 13 -19.87 7.34 7.65
N ILE A 14 -18.77 7.78 8.22
CA ILE A 14 -18.42 9.20 8.42
C ILE A 14 -17.84 9.82 7.14
N LEU A 15 -17.22 9.02 6.24
CA LEU A 15 -16.62 9.52 5.01
C LEU A 15 -17.68 9.93 3.98
N ASN A 16 -17.45 11.09 3.37
CA ASN A 16 -18.24 11.60 2.25
C ASN A 16 -18.06 10.73 0.99
N LYS A 17 -18.99 10.77 0.03
CA LYS A 17 -18.96 9.95 -1.21
C LYS A 17 -17.63 10.06 -1.97
N ASP A 18 -17.04 11.26 -2.04
CA ASP A 18 -15.74 11.46 -2.69
C ASP A 18 -14.56 10.86 -1.93
N GLN A 19 -14.62 10.86 -0.61
CA GLN A 19 -13.62 10.21 0.23
C GLN A 19 -13.70 8.68 0.11
N LYS A 20 -14.91 8.10 0.02
CA LYS A 20 -15.10 6.67 -0.23
C LYS A 20 -14.48 6.21 -1.54
N ARG A 21 -14.62 6.99 -2.61
CA ARG A 21 -13.98 6.71 -3.92
C ARG A 21 -12.46 6.73 -3.82
N LYS A 22 -11.91 7.68 -3.08
CA LYS A 22 -10.45 7.77 -2.85
C LYS A 22 -9.93 6.58 -2.02
N VAL A 23 -10.66 6.16 -0.98
CA VAL A 23 -10.31 4.97 -0.17
C VAL A 23 -10.37 3.70 -1.03
N ALA A 24 -11.41 3.54 -1.86
CA ALA A 24 -11.50 2.42 -2.79
C ALA A 24 -10.33 2.42 -3.79
N GLY A 25 -9.95 3.59 -4.33
CA GLY A 25 -8.79 3.74 -5.20
C GLY A 25 -7.47 3.35 -4.51
N LEU A 26 -7.28 3.74 -3.24
CA LEU A 26 -6.14 3.30 -2.44
C LEU A 26 -6.13 1.78 -2.24
N GLY A 27 -7.29 1.17 -1.97
CA GLY A 27 -7.40 -0.29 -1.84
C GLY A 27 -6.97 -1.02 -3.12
N VAL A 28 -7.40 -0.52 -4.29
CA VAL A 28 -6.97 -1.06 -5.59
C VAL A 28 -5.47 -0.90 -5.79
N MET A 29 -4.89 0.26 -5.45
CA MET A 29 -3.44 0.48 -5.54
C MET A 29 -2.66 -0.49 -4.65
N ILE A 30 -3.11 -0.71 -3.42
CA ILE A 30 -2.49 -1.66 -2.49
C ILE A 30 -2.56 -3.08 -3.05
N PHE A 31 -3.70 -3.49 -3.60
CA PHE A 31 -3.87 -4.80 -4.20
C PHE A 31 -2.91 -5.00 -5.39
N ILE A 32 -2.78 -4.00 -6.28
CA ILE A 32 -1.81 -4.05 -7.38
C ILE A 32 -0.37 -4.12 -6.83
N GLY A 33 -0.04 -3.38 -5.78
CA GLY A 33 1.26 -3.44 -5.11
C GLY A 33 1.58 -4.84 -4.60
N ALA A 34 0.62 -5.51 -3.96
CA ALA A 34 0.76 -6.89 -3.48
C ALA A 34 0.99 -7.88 -4.64
N LEU A 35 0.28 -7.73 -5.76
CA LEU A 35 0.51 -8.55 -6.96
C LEU A 35 1.93 -8.32 -7.52
N MET A 36 2.39 -7.08 -7.58
CA MET A 36 3.76 -6.75 -7.99
C MET A 36 4.82 -7.38 -7.07
N GLU A 37 4.55 -7.44 -5.77
CA GLU A 37 5.42 -8.12 -4.81
C GLU A 37 5.49 -9.62 -5.07
N MET A 38 4.35 -10.27 -5.28
CA MET A 38 4.29 -11.70 -5.61
C MET A 38 5.05 -12.02 -6.89
N ILE A 39 4.88 -11.22 -7.94
CA ILE A 39 5.62 -11.38 -9.20
C ILE A 39 7.13 -11.23 -8.96
N GLY A 40 7.55 -10.23 -8.18
CA GLY A 40 8.95 -10.01 -7.87
C GLY A 40 9.61 -11.20 -7.18
N VAL A 41 8.94 -11.81 -6.21
CA VAL A 41 9.43 -13.01 -5.52
C VAL A 41 9.40 -14.23 -6.46
N GLY A 42 8.32 -14.39 -7.24
CA GLY A 42 8.18 -15.52 -8.18
C GLY A 42 9.26 -15.55 -9.27
N LEU A 43 9.76 -14.39 -9.70
CA LEU A 43 10.80 -14.30 -10.72
C LEU A 43 12.21 -14.72 -10.24
N ILE A 44 12.42 -14.83 -8.95
CA ILE A 44 13.71 -15.31 -8.39
C ILE A 44 13.93 -16.79 -8.75
N MET A 45 12.88 -17.59 -8.71
CA MET A 45 12.96 -19.05 -8.96
C MET A 45 13.53 -19.39 -10.35
N PRO A 46 13.01 -18.83 -11.47
CA PRO A 46 13.58 -19.05 -12.79
C PRO A 46 15.08 -18.73 -12.91
N VAL A 47 15.55 -17.69 -12.22
CA VAL A 47 16.97 -17.33 -12.27
C VAL A 47 17.82 -18.26 -11.46
N VAL A 48 17.38 -18.66 -10.27
CA VAL A 48 18.10 -19.67 -9.46
C VAL A 48 18.20 -20.99 -10.25
N GLU A 49 17.12 -21.47 -10.86
CA GLU A 49 17.13 -22.66 -11.70
C GLU A 49 18.08 -22.50 -12.91
N GLY A 50 18.07 -21.33 -13.55
CA GLY A 50 18.95 -21.08 -14.69
C GLY A 50 20.43 -21.03 -14.35
N VAL A 51 20.77 -20.58 -13.14
CA VAL A 51 22.16 -20.59 -12.65
C VAL A 51 22.60 -22.01 -12.26
N MET A 52 21.71 -22.78 -11.60
CA MET A 52 22.05 -24.13 -11.12
C MET A 52 22.07 -25.18 -12.24
N ALA A 53 21.22 -25.04 -13.25
CA ALA A 53 21.08 -26.03 -14.33
C ALA A 53 20.77 -25.35 -15.69
N PRO A 54 21.76 -24.68 -16.31
CA PRO A 54 21.56 -23.90 -17.54
C PRO A 54 20.96 -24.72 -18.69
N ASP A 55 21.38 -25.98 -18.82
CA ASP A 55 20.93 -26.86 -19.90
C ASP A 55 19.45 -27.28 -19.77
N GLN A 56 18.92 -27.28 -18.55
CA GLN A 56 17.51 -27.59 -18.29
C GLN A 56 16.59 -26.37 -18.48
N LEU A 57 17.16 -25.18 -18.54
CA LEU A 57 16.42 -23.93 -18.68
C LEU A 57 15.58 -23.92 -19.96
N LEU A 58 16.14 -24.41 -21.07
CA LEU A 58 15.49 -24.44 -22.39
C LEU A 58 14.24 -25.32 -22.41
N ASN A 59 14.15 -26.32 -21.53
CA ASN A 59 13.01 -27.23 -21.45
C ASN A 59 11.85 -26.69 -20.59
N LYS A 60 11.99 -25.52 -19.98
CA LYS A 60 10.95 -24.93 -19.13
C LYS A 60 9.84 -24.32 -19.97
N TRP A 61 8.59 -24.53 -19.55
CA TRP A 61 7.40 -24.05 -20.27
C TRP A 61 7.38 -22.54 -20.49
N TYR A 62 7.89 -21.75 -19.53
CA TYR A 62 7.94 -20.29 -19.63
C TYR A 62 8.99 -19.81 -20.64
N ILE A 63 10.10 -20.53 -20.79
CA ILE A 63 11.10 -20.26 -21.83
C ILE A 63 10.53 -20.61 -23.22
N GLN A 64 9.84 -21.73 -23.38
CA GLN A 64 9.21 -22.13 -24.63
C GLN A 64 8.16 -21.10 -25.11
N ILE A 65 7.44 -20.46 -24.18
CA ILE A 65 6.52 -19.37 -24.54
C ILE A 65 7.31 -18.14 -25.02
N LEU A 66 8.38 -17.78 -24.31
CA LEU A 66 9.23 -16.63 -24.65
C LEU A 66 10.00 -16.85 -25.95
N GLU A 67 10.43 -18.07 -26.24
CA GLU A 67 11.15 -18.47 -27.45
C GLU A 67 10.31 -18.19 -28.71
N ARG A 68 9.00 -18.17 -28.60
CA ARG A 68 8.09 -17.80 -29.69
C ARG A 68 8.22 -16.33 -30.13
N PHE A 69 8.70 -15.49 -29.24
CA PHE A 69 8.88 -14.03 -29.48
C PHE A 69 10.34 -13.64 -29.62
N ILE A 70 11.24 -14.30 -28.89
CA ILE A 70 12.66 -13.97 -28.81
C ILE A 70 13.44 -15.28 -28.92
N HIS A 71 14.32 -15.39 -29.92
CA HIS A 71 15.17 -16.57 -30.14
C HIS A 71 16.59 -16.28 -29.63
N PHE A 72 17.10 -17.13 -28.78
CA PHE A 72 18.50 -17.13 -28.36
C PHE A 72 19.08 -18.53 -28.57
N ASP A 73 20.30 -18.58 -29.10
CA ASP A 73 20.93 -19.84 -29.50
C ASP A 73 21.64 -20.53 -28.32
N THR A 74 21.90 -19.82 -27.24
CA THR A 74 22.67 -20.34 -26.12
C THR A 74 21.96 -20.15 -24.76
N PRO A 75 22.09 -21.12 -23.82
CA PRO A 75 21.52 -21.00 -22.47
C PRO A 75 22.01 -19.75 -21.70
N ASN A 76 23.25 -19.35 -21.93
CA ASN A 76 23.82 -18.16 -21.29
C ASN A 76 23.14 -16.86 -21.73
N GLN A 77 22.71 -16.75 -22.99
CA GLN A 77 21.96 -15.59 -23.47
C GLN A 77 20.58 -15.52 -22.82
N TRP A 78 19.92 -16.66 -22.65
CA TRP A 78 18.66 -16.76 -21.91
C TRP A 78 18.82 -16.33 -20.46
N LEU A 79 19.90 -16.76 -19.80
CA LEU A 79 20.19 -16.39 -18.43
C LEU A 79 20.41 -14.86 -18.27
N LEU A 80 21.20 -14.26 -19.16
CA LEU A 80 21.41 -12.81 -19.17
C LEU A 80 20.12 -12.05 -19.44
N PHE A 81 19.29 -12.53 -20.34
CA PHE A 81 17.97 -11.95 -20.62
C PHE A 81 17.07 -12.00 -19.37
N LEU A 82 16.98 -13.15 -18.68
CA LEU A 82 16.20 -13.29 -17.45
C LEU A 82 16.68 -12.36 -16.34
N ILE A 83 18.00 -12.21 -16.18
CA ILE A 83 18.56 -11.26 -15.22
C ILE A 83 18.15 -9.83 -15.58
N GLY A 84 18.23 -9.46 -16.85
CA GLY A 84 17.79 -8.15 -17.35
C GLY A 84 16.30 -7.90 -17.08
N VAL A 85 15.45 -8.89 -17.32
CA VAL A 85 14.02 -8.82 -17.04
C VAL A 85 13.75 -8.61 -15.55
N ILE A 86 14.45 -9.38 -14.69
CA ILE A 86 14.31 -9.19 -13.24
C ILE A 86 14.68 -7.77 -12.82
N ILE A 87 15.82 -7.27 -13.27
CA ILE A 87 16.25 -5.90 -12.93
C ILE A 87 15.18 -4.88 -13.36
N ALA A 88 14.65 -5.00 -14.58
CA ALA A 88 13.60 -4.13 -15.09
C ALA A 88 12.31 -4.23 -14.25
N VAL A 89 11.86 -5.44 -13.94
CA VAL A 89 10.66 -5.65 -13.11
C VAL A 89 10.84 -5.09 -11.70
N TYR A 90 12.00 -5.28 -11.08
CA TYR A 90 12.28 -4.72 -9.76
C TYR A 90 12.35 -3.19 -9.78
N PHE A 91 12.87 -2.61 -10.85
CA PHE A 91 12.89 -1.16 -11.01
C PHE A 91 11.46 -0.58 -11.12
N ILE A 92 10.63 -1.19 -11.97
CA ILE A 92 9.23 -0.80 -12.14
C ILE A 92 8.45 -1.00 -10.84
N LYS A 93 8.61 -2.15 -10.18
CA LYS A 93 7.98 -2.47 -8.90
C LYS A 93 8.31 -1.43 -7.83
N ASN A 94 9.59 -1.13 -7.63
CA ASN A 94 10.00 -0.18 -6.60
C ASN A 94 9.50 1.24 -6.91
N GLY A 95 9.51 1.65 -8.18
CA GLY A 95 8.90 2.91 -8.62
C GLY A 95 7.41 2.97 -8.31
N TYR A 96 6.67 1.88 -8.57
CA TYR A 96 5.25 1.79 -8.23
C TYR A 96 5.00 1.87 -6.72
N LEU A 97 5.78 1.14 -5.90
CA LEU A 97 5.65 1.17 -4.44
C LEU A 97 5.94 2.56 -3.86
N LEU A 98 6.91 3.29 -4.40
CA LEU A 98 7.18 4.68 -4.02
C LEU A 98 5.97 5.58 -4.35
N LEU A 99 5.41 5.44 -5.56
CA LEU A 99 4.21 6.18 -5.95
C LEU A 99 3.03 5.86 -5.04
N GLN A 100 2.81 4.59 -4.74
CA GLN A 100 1.76 4.13 -3.83
C GLN A 100 1.91 4.76 -2.44
N THR A 101 3.11 4.71 -1.85
CA THR A 101 3.41 5.31 -0.54
C THR A 101 3.18 6.82 -0.55
N TYR A 102 3.58 7.50 -1.61
CA TYR A 102 3.36 8.94 -1.77
C TYR A 102 1.86 9.30 -1.79
N VAL A 103 1.08 8.59 -2.63
CA VAL A 103 -0.37 8.83 -2.75
C VAL A 103 -1.07 8.54 -1.42
N GLN A 104 -0.70 7.46 -0.74
CA GLN A 104 -1.25 7.07 0.55
C GLN A 104 -0.95 8.12 1.63
N SER A 105 0.31 8.55 1.75
CA SER A 105 0.72 9.59 2.71
C SER A 105 0.00 10.91 2.45
N ARG A 106 -0.09 11.32 1.19
CA ARG A 106 -0.80 12.54 0.82
C ARG A 106 -2.29 12.47 1.17
N PHE A 107 -2.92 11.33 0.92
CA PHE A 107 -4.33 11.13 1.27
C PHE A 107 -4.55 11.25 2.78
N VAL A 108 -3.76 10.56 3.59
CA VAL A 108 -3.87 10.55 5.05
C VAL A 108 -3.61 11.95 5.62
N ASN A 109 -2.50 12.59 5.24
CA ASN A 109 -2.15 13.92 5.73
C ASN A 109 -3.19 14.98 5.36
N THR A 110 -3.73 14.94 4.14
CA THR A 110 -4.77 15.88 3.72
C THR A 110 -6.06 15.68 4.54
N ASN A 111 -6.49 14.43 4.75
CA ASN A 111 -7.70 14.18 5.53
C ASN A 111 -7.50 14.51 7.02
N GLN A 112 -6.34 14.22 7.58
CA GLN A 112 -5.98 14.63 8.95
C GLN A 112 -6.06 16.15 9.12
N SER A 113 -5.42 16.91 8.22
CA SER A 113 -5.41 18.37 8.24
C SER A 113 -6.84 18.95 8.13
N ASN A 114 -7.63 18.41 7.21
CA ASN A 114 -9.02 18.83 7.04
C ASN A 114 -9.87 18.53 8.29
N THR A 115 -9.64 17.38 8.93
CA THR A 115 -10.37 17.02 10.17
C THR A 115 -9.99 17.96 11.31
N ILE A 116 -8.70 18.26 11.48
CA ILE A 116 -8.23 19.20 12.49
C ILE A 116 -8.82 20.59 12.26
N SER A 117 -8.79 21.09 11.02
CA SER A 117 -9.34 22.39 10.67
C SER A 117 -10.85 22.47 10.93
N TYR A 118 -11.60 21.44 10.55
CA TYR A 118 -13.03 21.36 10.80
C TYR A 118 -13.35 21.36 12.30
N MET A 119 -12.63 20.55 13.09
CA MET A 119 -12.82 20.52 14.54
C MET A 119 -12.51 21.86 15.19
N LEU A 120 -11.42 22.51 14.77
CA LEU A 120 -11.03 23.81 15.28
C LEU A 120 -12.09 24.87 14.97
N GLU A 121 -12.59 24.90 13.72
CA GLU A 121 -13.67 25.80 13.30
C GLU A 121 -14.95 25.56 14.13
N GLU A 122 -15.34 24.32 14.34
CA GLU A 122 -16.50 23.96 15.14
C GLU A 122 -16.35 24.41 16.59
N TYR A 123 -15.17 24.25 17.19
CA TYR A 123 -14.91 24.76 18.53
C TYR A 123 -14.90 26.28 18.59
N LEU A 124 -14.26 26.96 17.66
CA LEU A 124 -14.19 28.43 17.66
C LEU A 124 -15.56 29.10 17.48
N ASN A 125 -16.50 28.42 16.86
CA ASN A 125 -17.88 28.91 16.66
C ASN A 125 -18.80 28.61 17.86
N ARG A 126 -18.32 27.96 18.92
CA ARG A 126 -19.12 27.69 20.11
C ARG A 126 -19.35 28.98 20.93
N PRO A 127 -20.54 29.13 21.56
CA PRO A 127 -20.83 30.29 22.41
C PRO A 127 -19.92 30.30 23.65
N TYR A 128 -19.73 31.47 24.24
CA TYR A 128 -18.84 31.67 25.39
C TYR A 128 -19.20 30.78 26.60
N GLU A 129 -20.51 30.52 26.81
CA GLU A 129 -21.00 29.64 27.89
C GLU A 129 -20.44 28.23 27.80
N PHE A 130 -20.14 27.73 26.58
CA PHE A 130 -19.49 26.45 26.40
C PHE A 130 -18.11 26.43 27.05
N TYR A 131 -17.33 27.50 26.90
CA TYR A 131 -15.96 27.60 27.42
C TYR A 131 -15.88 27.75 28.94
N LEU A 132 -16.93 28.22 29.59
CA LEU A 132 -17.00 28.30 31.04
C LEU A 132 -16.97 26.93 31.75
N ASN A 133 -17.50 25.92 31.05
CA ASN A 133 -17.60 24.54 31.57
C ASN A 133 -16.74 23.53 30.79
N ALA A 134 -16.04 23.98 29.75
CA ALA A 134 -15.24 23.09 28.93
C ALA A 134 -13.87 22.81 29.52
N ASP A 135 -13.44 21.57 29.42
CA ASP A 135 -12.05 21.17 29.72
C ASP A 135 -11.17 21.47 28.49
N ILE A 136 -10.63 22.69 28.47
CA ILE A 136 -9.76 23.17 27.38
C ILE A 136 -8.57 22.25 27.12
N PRO A 137 -7.82 21.73 28.10
CA PRO A 137 -6.77 20.74 27.91
C PRO A 137 -7.23 19.51 27.16
N THR A 138 -8.43 19.00 27.43
CA THR A 138 -8.99 17.84 26.72
C THR A 138 -9.31 18.16 25.26
N ILE A 139 -9.81 19.36 24.96
CA ILE A 139 -10.03 19.80 23.57
C ILE A 139 -8.71 19.81 22.79
N PHE A 140 -7.67 20.44 23.35
CA PHE A 140 -6.35 20.48 22.71
C PHE A 140 -5.75 19.07 22.53
N ARG A 141 -5.84 18.22 23.54
CA ARG A 141 -5.38 16.83 23.45
C ARG A 141 -6.09 16.08 22.32
N THR A 142 -7.38 16.28 22.14
CA THR A 142 -8.14 15.62 21.09
C THR A 142 -7.70 16.10 19.71
N ILE A 143 -7.54 17.40 19.50
CA ILE A 143 -7.15 17.98 18.21
C ILE A 143 -5.71 17.63 17.85
N ASP A 144 -4.76 17.80 18.78
CA ASP A 144 -3.32 17.69 18.53
C ASP A 144 -2.77 16.27 18.80
N GLY A 145 -3.47 15.46 19.59
CA GLY A 145 -3.05 14.10 19.96
C GLY A 145 -3.91 12.99 19.35
N ASP A 146 -5.21 12.98 19.66
CA ASP A 146 -6.06 11.84 19.33
C ASP A 146 -6.35 11.76 17.81
N VAL A 147 -6.60 12.90 17.16
CA VAL A 147 -6.85 12.93 15.70
C VAL A 147 -5.62 12.47 14.92
N PRO A 148 -4.41 13.05 15.11
CA PRO A 148 -3.21 12.54 14.45
C PRO A 148 -2.96 11.06 14.68
N LYS A 149 -3.16 10.59 15.92
CA LYS A 149 -2.97 9.18 16.28
C LYS A 149 -3.89 8.24 15.51
N VAL A 150 -5.16 8.61 15.32
CA VAL A 150 -6.10 7.82 14.50
C VAL A 150 -5.60 7.71 13.06
N PHE A 151 -5.16 8.81 12.47
CA PHE A 151 -4.67 8.81 11.08
C PHE A 151 -3.32 8.08 10.93
N THR A 152 -2.41 8.19 11.90
CA THR A 152 -1.16 7.42 11.92
C THR A 152 -1.44 5.93 12.04
N THR A 153 -2.34 5.55 12.95
CA THR A 153 -2.77 4.17 13.10
C THR A 153 -3.38 3.63 11.81
N LEU A 154 -4.22 4.42 11.12
CA LEU A 154 -4.74 4.03 9.80
C LEU A 154 -3.62 3.81 8.78
N MET A 155 -2.58 4.67 8.77
CA MET A 155 -1.40 4.51 7.90
C MET A 155 -0.64 3.21 8.18
N GLU A 156 -0.49 2.84 9.45
CA GLU A 156 0.20 1.61 9.85
C GLU A 156 -0.60 0.35 9.49
N TYR A 157 -1.92 0.39 9.69
CA TYR A 157 -2.77 -0.79 9.45
C TYR A 157 -3.06 -1.07 7.98
N ILE A 158 -3.07 -0.06 7.11
CA ILE A 158 -3.32 -0.27 5.67
C ILE A 158 -2.25 -1.20 5.04
N PRO A 159 -0.92 -0.98 5.24
CA PRO A 159 0.09 -1.90 4.72
C PRO A 159 0.24 -3.20 5.52
N VAL A 160 0.00 -3.19 6.84
CA VAL A 160 0.17 -4.36 7.71
C VAL A 160 -0.92 -5.42 7.50
N SER A 161 -2.13 -5.00 7.10
CA SER A 161 -3.25 -5.92 6.89
C SER A 161 -2.95 -7.02 5.85
N TYR A 162 -2.13 -6.75 4.84
CA TYR A 162 -1.76 -7.80 3.87
C TYR A 162 -0.47 -8.55 4.24
N THR A 163 0.45 -7.97 5.00
CA THR A 163 1.63 -8.68 5.50
C THR A 163 1.26 -9.71 6.56
N HIS A 164 0.23 -9.47 7.37
CA HIS A 164 -0.28 -10.45 8.35
C HIS A 164 -0.99 -11.64 7.70
N LEU A 165 -1.67 -11.45 6.58
CA LEU A 165 -2.26 -12.55 5.80
C LEU A 165 -1.18 -13.52 5.27
N ARG A 166 0.03 -13.03 5.03
CA ARG A 166 1.17 -13.83 4.54
C ARG A 166 1.91 -14.61 5.64
N ALA A 167 1.81 -14.19 6.89
CA ALA A 167 2.50 -14.87 8.01
C ALA A 167 1.74 -16.11 8.53
N HIS A 168 0.54 -16.38 8.02
CA HIS A 168 -0.34 -17.50 8.42
C HIS A 168 -0.46 -18.62 7.35
N GLU A 169 0.27 -18.52 6.22
CA GLU A 169 0.48 -19.63 5.27
C GLU A 169 1.91 -20.17 5.38
#